data_7620fe412b32cef5d52e77a9cfc6d290
#
_entry.id   7620fe412b32cef5d52e77a9cfc6d290
#
_cell.length_a   1.000
_cell.length_b   1.000
_cell.length_c   1.000
_cell.angle_alpha   90.00
_cell.angle_beta   90.00
_cell.angle_gamma   90.00
#
_symmetry.space_group_name_H-M   'P 1'
#
loop_
_entity.id
_entity.type
_entity.pdbx_description
1 polymer ?
#
loop_
_entity_poly.entity_id
_entity_poly.type
_entity_poly.pdbx_seq_one_letter_code
_entity_poly.pdbx_strand_id
1 'polypeptide(L)'
;MRKKIRVLVVDDSALVRSLLTEIINRQVDMTCVGAANDPLIAREMIRELNPDVLTLDVEMPRMDGIDFLGRLMRLRPMPVVMVS
;
A
#
# COMPACT_ATOMS: atom_id res chain seq x y z
N MET A 1 7.55 24.08 -4.39
CA MET A 1 6.62 23.30 -3.54
C MET A 1 6.96 21.82 -3.65
N ARG A 2 7.12 21.15 -2.52
CA ARG A 2 7.44 19.72 -2.53
C ARG A 2 6.20 18.90 -2.84
N LYS A 3 6.36 17.92 -3.71
CA LYS A 3 5.36 16.89 -3.89
C LYS A 3 5.29 16.01 -2.66
N LYS A 4 4.09 15.70 -2.23
CA LYS A 4 3.89 14.72 -1.16
C LYS A 4 4.20 13.32 -1.67
N ILE A 5 4.75 12.49 -0.80
CA ILE A 5 4.93 11.07 -1.06
C ILE A 5 3.54 10.41 -1.04
N ARG A 6 3.20 9.72 -2.11
CA ARG A 6 1.89 9.11 -2.29
C ARG A 6 1.94 7.66 -1.87
N VAL A 7 1.18 7.31 -0.83
CA VAL A 7 1.23 6.01 -0.17
C VAL A 7 -0.05 5.22 -0.44
N LEU A 8 0.10 3.97 -0.84
CA LEU A 8 -1.01 3.02 -0.91
C LEU A 8 -0.90 2.04 0.26
N VAL A 9 -1.99 1.88 1.01
CA VAL A 9 -2.06 0.97 2.16
C VAL A 9 -2.74 -0.32 1.73
N VAL A 10 -2.09 -1.46 1.97
CA VAL A 10 -2.64 -2.78 1.66
C VAL A 10 -2.68 -3.62 2.93
N ASP A 11 -3.88 -3.91 3.43
CA ASP A 11 -4.10 -4.64 4.66
C ASP A 11 -5.53 -5.19 4.67
N ASP A 12 -5.73 -6.41 5.14
CA ASP A 12 -7.07 -6.99 5.22
C ASP A 12 -7.89 -6.47 6.40
N SER A 13 -7.26 -5.83 7.37
CA SER A 13 -7.92 -5.25 8.53
C SER A 13 -8.43 -3.85 8.24
N ALA A 14 -9.74 -3.64 8.33
CA ALA A 14 -10.34 -2.31 8.17
C ALA A 14 -9.81 -1.33 9.21
N LEU A 15 -9.60 -1.80 10.44
CA LEU A 15 -9.07 -0.95 11.50
C LEU A 15 -7.65 -0.49 11.19
N VAL A 16 -6.78 -1.41 10.77
CA VAL A 16 -5.40 -1.08 10.45
C VAL A 16 -5.33 -0.14 9.24
N ARG A 17 -6.14 -0.39 8.20
CA ARG A 17 -6.20 0.52 7.04
C ARG A 17 -6.58 1.94 7.47
N SER A 18 -7.59 2.05 8.33
CA SER A 18 -8.07 3.34 8.82
C SER A 18 -7.00 4.07 9.63
N LEU A 19 -6.34 3.35 10.54
CA LEU A 19 -5.29 3.92 11.38
C LEU A 19 -4.08 4.38 10.57
N LEU A 20 -3.61 3.55 9.66
CA LEU A 20 -2.48 3.90 8.80
C LEU A 20 -2.80 5.09 7.89
N THR A 21 -3.99 5.11 7.32
CA THR A 21 -4.44 6.22 6.49
C THR A 21 -4.42 7.53 7.28
N GLU A 22 -4.93 7.51 8.49
CA GLU A 22 -4.96 8.68 9.35
C GLU A 22 -3.55 9.15 9.72
N ILE A 23 -2.69 8.22 10.12
CA ILE A 23 -1.31 8.54 10.49
C ILE A 23 -0.57 9.15 9.30
N ILE A 24 -0.70 8.56 8.12
CA ILE A 24 -0.04 9.04 6.91
C ILE A 24 -0.53 10.44 6.55
N ASN A 25 -1.84 10.65 6.59
CA ASN A 25 -2.43 11.93 6.20
C ASN A 25 -2.13 13.07 7.18
N ARG A 26 -1.68 12.75 8.38
CA ARG A 26 -1.24 13.77 9.36
C ARG A 26 0.15 14.29 9.06
N GLN A 27 0.92 13.60 8.23
CA GLN A 27 2.27 14.02 7.88
C GLN A 27 2.21 15.12 6.80
N VAL A 28 3.09 16.10 6.90
CA VAL A 28 3.10 17.21 5.92
C VAL A 28 3.65 16.77 4.57
N ASP A 29 4.44 15.70 4.55
CA ASP A 29 5.17 15.24 3.35
C ASP A 29 4.60 13.96 2.74
N MET A 30 3.49 13.44 3.27
CA MET A 30 2.88 12.22 2.77
C MET A 30 1.37 12.38 2.61
N THR A 31 0.81 11.58 1.73
CA THR A 31 -0.64 11.47 1.57
C THR A 31 -1.01 10.03 1.24
N CYS A 32 -2.06 9.53 1.84
CA CYS A 32 -2.60 8.22 1.49
C CYS A 32 -3.50 8.38 0.27
N VAL A 33 -3.14 7.74 -0.83
CA VAL A 33 -3.91 7.85 -2.08
C VAL A 33 -4.92 6.75 -2.25
N GLY A 34 -4.85 5.71 -1.43
CA GLY A 34 -5.82 4.63 -1.47
C GLY A 34 -5.51 3.59 -0.41
N ALA A 35 -6.48 2.72 -0.16
CA ALA A 35 -6.34 1.62 0.78
C ALA A 35 -7.06 0.40 0.21
N ALA A 36 -6.37 -0.72 0.14
CA ALA A 36 -6.89 -1.95 -0.43
C ALA A 36 -6.93 -3.05 0.63
N ASN A 37 -8.00 -3.84 0.61
CA ASN A 37 -8.16 -4.95 1.55
C ASN A 37 -7.79 -6.31 0.94
N ASP A 38 -7.26 -6.32 -0.26
CA ASP A 38 -7.07 -7.54 -1.03
C ASP A 38 -5.95 -7.29 -2.06
N PRO A 39 -5.08 -8.29 -2.32
CA PRO A 39 -3.99 -8.12 -3.28
C PRO A 39 -4.46 -7.78 -4.70
N LEU A 40 -5.60 -8.31 -5.13
CA LEU A 40 -6.11 -8.04 -6.48
C LEU A 40 -6.58 -6.59 -6.60
N ILE A 41 -7.24 -6.09 -5.57
CA ILE A 41 -7.65 -4.68 -5.52
C ILE A 41 -6.43 -3.77 -5.46
N ALA A 42 -5.44 -4.15 -4.66
CA ALA A 42 -4.19 -3.40 -4.57
C ALA A 42 -3.50 -3.28 -5.94
N ARG A 43 -3.47 -4.38 -6.68
CA ARG A 43 -2.86 -4.41 -8.01
C ARG A 43 -3.55 -3.42 -8.96
N GLU A 44 -4.87 -3.37 -8.95
CA GLU A 44 -5.62 -2.41 -9.74
C GLU A 44 -5.36 -0.97 -9.32
N MET A 45 -5.32 -0.73 -8.01
CA MET A 45 -5.03 0.60 -7.48
C MET A 45 -3.61 1.06 -7.82
N ILE A 46 -2.63 0.17 -7.79
CA ILE A 46 -1.26 0.49 -8.19
C ILE A 46 -1.23 0.96 -9.64
N ARG A 47 -1.95 0.26 -10.50
CA ARG A 47 -2.03 0.61 -11.91
C ARG A 47 -2.67 1.98 -12.13
N GLU A 48 -3.78 2.24 -11.44
CA GLU A 48 -4.55 3.47 -11.62
C GLU A 48 -3.94 4.68 -10.92
N LEU A 49 -3.47 4.48 -9.69
CA LEU A 49 -3.02 5.58 -8.83
C LEU A 49 -1.53 5.85 -8.91
N ASN A 50 -0.76 4.88 -9.35
CA ASN A 50 0.69 5.02 -9.50
C ASN A 50 1.36 5.55 -8.21
N PRO A 51 1.21 4.85 -7.07
CA PRO A 51 1.75 5.33 -5.80
C PRO A 51 3.28 5.31 -5.78
N ASP A 52 3.85 6.11 -4.89
CA ASP A 52 5.31 6.18 -4.70
C ASP A 52 5.81 5.08 -3.76
N VAL A 53 4.98 4.66 -2.80
CA VAL A 53 5.35 3.65 -1.82
C VAL A 53 4.10 2.87 -1.41
N LEU A 54 4.33 1.63 -1.02
CA LEU A 54 3.30 0.70 -0.59
C LEU A 54 3.54 0.29 0.85
N THR A 55 2.50 0.27 1.69
CA THR A 55 2.56 -0.48 2.95
C THR A 55 1.82 -1.80 2.73
N LEU A 56 2.40 -2.90 3.15
CA LEU A 56 1.89 -4.22 2.85
C LEU A 56 1.85 -5.10 4.08
N ASP A 57 0.65 -5.59 4.41
CA ASP A 57 0.49 -6.62 5.43
C ASP A 57 0.98 -7.95 4.87
N VAL A 58 1.88 -8.61 5.61
CA VAL A 58 2.46 -9.88 5.17
C VAL A 58 1.48 -11.05 5.25
N GLU A 59 0.43 -10.92 6.05
CA GLU A 59 -0.54 -11.99 6.30
C GLU A 59 -1.91 -11.63 5.74
N MET A 60 -2.14 -11.93 4.47
CA MET A 60 -3.45 -11.75 3.86
C MET A 60 -4.05 -13.08 3.44
N PRO A 61 -5.37 -13.30 3.66
CA PRO A 61 -5.97 -14.62 3.49
C PRO A 61 -5.91 -15.20 2.08
N ARG A 62 -5.98 -14.36 1.07
CA ARG A 62 -6.05 -14.82 -0.32
C ARG A 62 -4.70 -15.00 -0.99
N MET A 63 -3.70 -14.35 -0.48
CA MET A 63 -2.36 -14.36 -1.07
C MET A 63 -1.35 -14.02 0.01
N ASP A 64 -0.27 -14.78 0.04
CA ASP A 64 0.86 -14.48 0.89
C ASP A 64 1.42 -13.11 0.46
N GLY A 65 1.63 -12.21 1.42
CA GLY A 65 2.16 -10.87 1.15
C GLY A 65 3.52 -10.91 0.47
N ILE A 66 4.36 -11.88 0.82
CA ILE A 66 5.68 -12.04 0.20
C ILE A 66 5.56 -12.48 -1.26
N ASP A 67 4.61 -13.39 -1.56
CA ASP A 67 4.35 -13.82 -2.92
C ASP A 67 3.83 -12.66 -3.77
N PHE A 68 2.90 -11.88 -3.23
CA PHE A 68 2.40 -10.69 -3.90
C PHE A 68 3.52 -9.70 -4.18
N LEU A 69 4.39 -9.46 -3.20
CA LEU A 69 5.53 -8.56 -3.34
C LEU A 69 6.46 -9.00 -4.46
N GLY A 70 6.77 -10.31 -4.53
CA GLY A 70 7.61 -10.85 -5.61
C GLY A 70 7.04 -10.59 -6.99
N ARG A 71 5.73 -10.77 -7.15
CA ARG A 71 5.04 -10.50 -8.41
C ARG A 71 5.02 -9.03 -8.76
N LEU A 72 4.76 -8.19 -7.76
CA LEU A 72 4.73 -6.74 -7.93
C LEU A 72 6.09 -6.21 -8.39
N MET A 73 7.17 -6.67 -7.78
CA MET A 73 8.52 -6.21 -8.11
C MET A 73 8.95 -6.57 -9.52
N ARG A 74 8.40 -7.64 -10.10
CA ARG A 74 8.68 -7.98 -11.49
C ARG A 74 7.97 -7.05 -12.47
N LEU A 75 6.76 -6.60 -12.09
CA LEU A 75 5.94 -5.75 -12.95
C LEU A 75 6.29 -4.28 -12.80
N ARG A 76 6.48 -3.86 -11.56
CA ARG A 76 6.75 -2.47 -11.25
C ARG A 76 7.52 -2.36 -9.93
N PRO A 77 8.84 -2.27 -9.98
CA PRO A 77 9.63 -2.07 -8.77
C PRO A 77 9.25 -0.78 -8.06
N MET A 78 9.05 -0.85 -6.75
CA MET A 78 8.72 0.31 -5.93
C MET A 78 9.06 0.02 -4.47
N PRO A 79 9.32 1.06 -3.67
CA PRO A 79 9.54 0.86 -2.25
C PRO A 79 8.31 0.27 -1.56
N VAL A 80 8.55 -0.70 -0.69
CA VAL A 80 7.49 -1.36 0.09
C VAL A 80 7.91 -1.40 1.55
N VAL A 81 6.99 -0.99 2.42
CA VAL A 81 7.15 -1.10 3.86
C VAL A 81 6.28 -2.26 4.34
N MET A 82 6.91 -3.30 4.87
CA MET A 82 6.20 -4.47 5.38
C MET A 82 5.63 -4.17 6.77
N VAL A 83 4.38 -4.53 6.96
CA VAL A 83 3.67 -4.35 8.24
C VAL A 83 3.15 -5.71 8.70
N SER A 84 3.44 -6.08 9.91
CA SER A 84 2.99 -7.37 10.46
C SER A 84 2.18 -7.19 11.72
#